data_cd25928c61b6cf8de0fd882307515585
#
_entry.id   cd25928c61b6cf8de0fd882307515585
#
_cell.length_a   1.000
_cell.length_b   1.000
_cell.length_c   1.000
_cell.angle_alpha   90.00
_cell.angle_beta   90.00
_cell.angle_gamma   90.00
#
_symmetry.space_group_name_H-M   'P 1'
#
loop_
_entity.id
_entity.type
_entity.pdbx_description
1 polymer ?
#
loop_
_entity_poly.entity_id
_entity_poly.type
_entity_poly.pdbx_seq_one_letter_code
_entity_poly.pdbx_strand_id
1 'polypeptide(L)'
;MIHLIAQALWLGGIVFFLVVLGPAVQELEPKLAIKTLDRGRTGLETVSWIAIGLLLASGIFNLVVRAQAGTMPGEAWGILLGAKLLLFSAMVVHHSLQVFKYGPVMSRLVAQLPRSVPAWPESLLSQWRRWFLLLKINAALGPIAVLLGLALTKN
;
A
#
# COMPACT_ATOMS: atom_id res chain seq x y z
N MET A 1 -12.87 12.77 8.93
CA MET A 1 -12.26 13.31 7.67
C MET A 1 -10.85 12.78 7.45
N ILE A 2 -9.86 12.98 8.33
CA ILE A 2 -8.45 12.57 8.15
C ILE A 2 -8.32 11.08 7.80
N HIS A 3 -9.04 10.19 8.48
CA HIS A 3 -9.02 8.75 8.23
C HIS A 3 -9.40 8.38 6.79
N LEU A 4 -10.43 9.02 6.24
CA LEU A 4 -10.86 8.79 4.85
C LEU A 4 -9.85 9.33 3.83
N ILE A 5 -9.27 10.51 4.11
CA ILE A 5 -8.23 11.08 3.26
C ILE A 5 -6.99 10.18 3.23
N ALA A 6 -6.54 9.70 4.39
CA ALA A 6 -5.40 8.78 4.47
C ALA A 6 -5.67 7.46 3.74
N GLN A 7 -6.89 6.93 3.83
CA GLN A 7 -7.29 5.72 3.11
C GLN A 7 -7.32 5.94 1.60
N ALA A 8 -7.89 7.07 1.15
CA ALA A 8 -7.92 7.45 -0.26
C ALA A 8 -6.49 7.67 -0.82
N LEU A 9 -5.61 8.28 -0.04
CA LEU A 9 -4.22 8.50 -0.42
C LEU A 9 -3.47 7.18 -0.61
N TRP A 10 -3.61 6.23 0.32
CA TRP A 10 -2.95 4.94 0.22
C TRP A 10 -3.47 4.10 -0.95
N LEU A 11 -4.79 3.88 -1.02
CA LEU A 11 -5.39 3.08 -2.08
C LEU A 11 -5.29 3.76 -3.44
N GLY A 12 -5.48 5.06 -3.51
CA GLY A 12 -5.32 5.85 -4.74
C GLY A 12 -3.88 5.77 -5.27
N GLY A 13 -2.88 5.82 -4.39
CA GLY A 13 -1.48 5.63 -4.77
C GLY A 13 -1.22 4.23 -5.36
N ILE A 14 -1.76 3.17 -4.73
CA ILE A 14 -1.65 1.80 -5.24
C ILE A 14 -2.31 1.67 -6.62
N VAL A 15 -3.54 2.17 -6.77
CA VAL A 15 -4.30 2.12 -8.03
C VAL A 15 -3.57 2.92 -9.12
N PHE A 16 -3.11 4.13 -8.82
CA PHE A 16 -2.32 4.93 -9.74
C PHE A 16 -1.08 4.19 -10.24
N PHE A 17 -0.35 3.56 -9.32
CA PHE A 17 0.85 2.80 -9.69
C PHE A 17 0.53 1.61 -10.60
N LEU A 18 -0.53 0.86 -10.32
CA LEU A 18 -0.91 -0.33 -11.08
C LEU A 18 -1.55 -0.01 -12.42
N VAL A 19 -2.40 1.02 -12.48
CA VAL A 19 -3.27 1.29 -13.64
C VAL A 19 -2.67 2.35 -14.56
N VAL A 20 -1.92 3.30 -14.01
CA VAL A 20 -1.37 4.40 -14.79
C VAL A 20 0.13 4.24 -14.99
N LEU A 21 0.91 4.23 -13.92
CA LEU A 21 2.37 4.23 -14.01
C LEU A 21 2.90 2.93 -14.62
N GLY A 22 2.40 1.77 -14.16
CA GLY A 22 2.85 0.46 -14.66
C GLY A 22 2.70 0.29 -16.16
N PRO A 23 1.52 0.56 -16.76
CA PRO A 23 1.34 0.55 -18.21
C PRO A 23 2.15 1.63 -18.94
N ALA A 24 2.17 2.87 -18.45
CA ALA A 24 2.84 3.99 -19.11
C ALA A 24 4.35 3.76 -19.31
N VAL A 25 5.01 3.07 -18.38
CA VAL A 25 6.45 2.80 -18.51
C VAL A 25 6.77 1.70 -19.52
N GLN A 26 5.80 0.92 -19.97
CA GLN A 26 6.03 -0.14 -20.96
C GLN A 26 6.36 0.44 -22.36
N GLU A 27 6.01 1.69 -22.61
CA GLU A 27 6.31 2.41 -23.85
C GLU A 27 7.73 3.01 -23.84
N LEU A 28 8.43 2.97 -22.70
CA LEU A 28 9.76 3.53 -22.54
C LEU A 28 10.86 2.51 -22.84
N GLU A 29 12.03 3.01 -23.22
CA GLU A 29 13.25 2.18 -23.28
C GLU A 29 13.47 1.45 -21.94
N PRO A 30 13.96 0.19 -21.93
CA PRO A 30 14.06 -0.63 -20.75
C PRO A 30 14.74 0.04 -19.55
N LYS A 31 15.84 0.74 -19.78
CA LYS A 31 16.58 1.43 -18.71
C LYS A 31 15.78 2.59 -18.11
N LEU A 32 15.10 3.36 -18.94
CA LEU A 32 14.28 4.49 -18.49
C LEU A 32 13.04 3.98 -17.74
N ALA A 33 12.39 2.94 -18.27
CA ALA A 33 11.28 2.24 -17.63
C ALA A 33 11.64 1.77 -16.21
N ILE A 34 12.77 1.06 -16.07
CA ILE A 34 13.25 0.56 -14.79
C ILE A 34 13.48 1.70 -13.78
N LYS A 35 14.16 2.77 -14.19
CA LYS A 35 14.43 3.91 -13.32
C LYS A 35 13.17 4.66 -12.92
N THR A 36 12.22 4.82 -13.85
CA THR A 36 10.94 5.49 -13.59
C THR A 36 10.11 4.69 -12.60
N LEU A 37 10.01 3.37 -12.79
CA LEU A 37 9.32 2.50 -11.84
C LEU A 37 9.99 2.49 -10.47
N ASP A 38 11.32 2.46 -10.39
CA ASP A 38 12.02 2.47 -9.09
C ASP A 38 11.79 3.78 -8.34
N ARG A 39 11.80 4.93 -9.01
CA ARG A 39 11.44 6.23 -8.41
C ARG A 39 9.97 6.27 -7.98
N GLY A 40 9.06 5.81 -8.84
CA GLY A 40 7.64 5.72 -8.51
C GLY A 40 7.37 4.82 -7.31
N ARG A 41 8.06 3.66 -7.23
CA ARG A 41 8.03 2.74 -6.09
C ARG A 41 8.44 3.44 -4.80
N THR A 42 9.58 4.11 -4.79
CA THR A 42 10.09 4.81 -3.60
C THR A 42 9.12 5.91 -3.15
N GLY A 43 8.56 6.66 -4.10
CA GLY A 43 7.52 7.66 -3.80
C GLY A 43 6.26 7.04 -3.20
N LEU A 44 5.76 5.95 -3.79
CA LEU A 44 4.61 5.21 -3.27
C LEU A 44 4.86 4.66 -1.86
N GLU A 45 6.04 4.09 -1.61
CA GLU A 45 6.44 3.58 -0.30
C GLU A 45 6.42 4.68 0.77
N THR A 46 6.94 5.86 0.46
CA THR A 46 6.93 7.02 1.36
C THR A 46 5.51 7.49 1.67
N VAL A 47 4.69 7.69 0.63
CA VAL A 47 3.29 8.13 0.78
C VAL A 47 2.48 7.09 1.56
N SER A 48 2.73 5.80 1.31
CA SER A 48 2.05 4.71 2.03
C SER A 48 2.38 4.72 3.53
N TRP A 49 3.63 4.94 3.94
CA TRP A 49 3.99 5.05 5.36
C TRP A 49 3.31 6.24 6.05
N ILE A 50 3.25 7.39 5.37
CA ILE A 50 2.52 8.57 5.88
C ILE A 50 1.03 8.22 6.06
N ALA A 51 0.43 7.60 5.06
CA ALA A 51 -0.98 7.21 5.10
C ALA A 51 -1.27 6.18 6.22
N ILE A 52 -0.42 5.16 6.39
CA ILE A 52 -0.51 4.16 7.46
C ILE A 52 -0.44 4.84 8.84
N GLY A 53 0.50 5.77 9.04
CA GLY A 53 0.61 6.53 10.29
C GLY A 53 -0.64 7.35 10.59
N LEU A 54 -1.19 8.05 9.58
CA LEU A 54 -2.43 8.81 9.71
C LEU A 54 -3.65 7.92 9.97
N LEU A 55 -3.72 6.74 9.35
CA LEU A 55 -4.78 5.75 9.59
C LEU A 55 -4.75 5.24 11.03
N LEU A 56 -3.57 4.90 11.55
CA LEU A 56 -3.40 4.45 12.93
C LEU A 56 -3.78 5.57 13.90
N ALA A 57 -3.21 6.75 13.76
CA ALA A 57 -3.47 7.88 14.66
C ALA A 57 -4.97 8.26 14.68
N SER A 58 -5.58 8.40 13.50
CA SER A 58 -7.00 8.72 13.40
C SER A 58 -7.93 7.59 13.85
N GLY A 59 -7.51 6.32 13.65
CA GLY A 59 -8.25 5.16 14.14
C GLY A 59 -8.28 5.08 15.67
N ILE A 60 -7.12 5.26 16.30
CA ILE A 60 -6.98 5.32 17.77
C ILE A 60 -7.80 6.50 18.32
N PHE A 61 -7.68 7.68 17.73
CA PHE A 61 -8.44 8.85 18.14
C PHE A 61 -9.94 8.59 18.11
N ASN A 62 -10.47 8.02 17.01
CA ASN A 62 -11.89 7.69 16.88
C ASN A 62 -12.36 6.69 17.94
N LEU A 63 -11.52 5.70 18.29
CA LEU A 63 -11.82 4.71 19.32
C LEU A 63 -11.87 5.36 20.71
N VAL A 64 -10.90 6.22 21.04
CA VAL A 64 -10.83 6.92 22.32
C VAL A 64 -12.06 7.85 22.52
N VAL A 65 -12.45 8.60 21.48
CA VAL A 65 -13.62 9.49 21.54
C VAL A 65 -14.90 8.68 21.78
N ARG A 66 -15.09 7.54 21.13
CA ARG A 66 -16.25 6.66 21.36
C ARG A 66 -16.26 6.09 22.77
N ALA A 67 -15.11 5.64 23.27
CA ALA A 67 -14.98 5.10 24.63
C ALA A 67 -15.36 6.16 25.68
N GLN A 68 -14.87 7.40 25.54
CA GLN A 68 -15.17 8.52 26.46
C GLN A 68 -16.66 8.94 26.40
N ALA A 69 -17.30 8.84 25.25
CA ALA A 69 -18.71 9.15 25.09
C ALA A 69 -19.64 8.06 25.65
N GLY A 70 -19.11 6.95 26.16
CA GLY A 70 -19.92 5.80 26.64
C GLY A 70 -20.70 5.11 25.53
N THR A 71 -20.37 5.35 24.27
CA THR A 71 -21.06 4.84 23.09
C THR A 71 -20.34 3.61 22.51
N MET A 72 -19.78 2.74 23.39
CA MET A 72 -19.15 1.51 22.92
C MET A 72 -20.21 0.56 22.39
N PRO A 73 -20.17 0.24 21.09
CA PRO A 73 -21.17 -0.63 20.47
C PRO A 73 -21.01 -2.08 20.95
N GLY A 74 -22.07 -2.88 20.71
CA GLY A 74 -22.14 -4.27 21.14
C GLY A 74 -21.15 -5.21 20.43
N GLU A 75 -21.29 -6.51 20.71
CA GLU A 75 -20.39 -7.57 20.26
C GLU A 75 -20.15 -7.59 18.73
N ALA A 76 -21.21 -7.41 17.94
CA ALA A 76 -21.12 -7.41 16.48
C ALA A 76 -20.17 -6.32 15.95
N TRP A 77 -20.17 -5.15 16.57
CA TRP A 77 -19.23 -4.08 16.21
C TRP A 77 -17.79 -4.46 16.56
N GLY A 78 -17.57 -5.11 17.72
CA GLY A 78 -16.27 -5.60 18.12
C GLY A 78 -15.68 -6.60 17.12
N ILE A 79 -16.51 -7.52 16.60
CA ILE A 79 -16.13 -8.49 15.58
C ILE A 79 -15.72 -7.77 14.29
N LEU A 80 -16.52 -6.80 13.82
CA LEU A 80 -16.22 -6.02 12.61
C LEU A 80 -14.91 -5.21 12.76
N LEU A 81 -14.70 -4.61 13.93
CA LEU A 81 -13.45 -3.90 14.22
C LEU A 81 -12.26 -4.85 14.21
N GLY A 82 -12.38 -6.01 14.87
CA GLY A 82 -11.35 -7.04 14.87
C GLY A 82 -10.97 -7.51 13.46
N ALA A 83 -11.97 -7.79 12.63
CA ALA A 83 -11.79 -8.16 11.23
C ALA A 83 -11.07 -7.05 10.43
N LYS A 84 -11.47 -5.79 10.64
CA LYS A 84 -10.82 -4.64 9.99
C LYS A 84 -9.36 -4.47 10.44
N LEU A 85 -9.08 -4.62 11.73
CA LEU A 85 -7.71 -4.51 12.26
C LEU A 85 -6.83 -5.65 11.75
N LEU A 86 -7.34 -6.87 11.68
CA LEU A 86 -6.63 -8.01 11.10
C LEU A 86 -6.27 -7.75 9.62
N LEU A 87 -7.24 -7.30 8.84
CA LEU A 87 -7.04 -6.98 7.43
C LEU A 87 -6.02 -5.86 7.24
N PHE A 88 -6.15 -4.79 8.02
CA PHE A 88 -5.20 -3.67 8.00
C PHE A 88 -3.79 -4.15 8.37
N SER A 89 -3.65 -4.97 9.42
CA SER A 89 -2.35 -5.53 9.82
C SER A 89 -1.72 -6.38 8.71
N ALA A 90 -2.51 -7.22 8.03
CA ALA A 90 -2.05 -7.99 6.89
C ALA A 90 -1.54 -7.07 5.76
N MET A 91 -2.27 -6.01 5.44
CA MET A 91 -1.87 -5.02 4.43
C MET A 91 -0.57 -4.30 4.82
N VAL A 92 -0.39 -3.94 6.09
CA VAL A 92 0.85 -3.32 6.60
C VAL A 92 2.02 -4.30 6.52
N VAL A 93 1.81 -5.58 6.85
CA VAL A 93 2.84 -6.63 6.70
C VAL A 93 3.27 -6.77 5.24
N HIS A 94 2.34 -6.83 4.30
CA HIS A 94 2.66 -6.88 2.86
C HIS A 94 3.46 -5.65 2.44
N HIS A 95 3.06 -4.46 2.89
CA HIS A 95 3.79 -3.23 2.59
C HIS A 95 5.19 -3.23 3.20
N SER A 96 5.34 -3.70 4.45
CA SER A 96 6.64 -3.84 5.10
C SER A 96 7.57 -4.80 4.34
N LEU A 97 7.05 -5.93 3.84
CA LEU A 97 7.82 -6.84 2.98
C LEU A 97 8.26 -6.16 1.67
N GLN A 98 7.39 -5.34 1.06
CA GLN A 98 7.74 -4.57 -0.14
C GLN A 98 8.91 -3.62 0.14
N VAL A 99 8.85 -2.86 1.24
CA VAL A 99 9.84 -1.82 1.58
C VAL A 99 11.15 -2.42 2.09
N PHE A 100 11.09 -3.37 3.03
CA PHE A 100 12.30 -3.83 3.75
C PHE A 100 12.94 -5.06 3.13
N LYS A 101 12.18 -5.90 2.42
CA LYS A 101 12.72 -7.12 1.80
C LYS A 101 13.06 -6.90 0.33
N TYR A 102 12.10 -6.43 -0.46
CA TYR A 102 12.25 -6.32 -1.91
C TYR A 102 12.87 -4.99 -2.35
N GLY A 103 12.52 -3.88 -1.70
CA GLY A 103 12.99 -2.54 -2.03
C GLY A 103 14.51 -2.42 -2.10
N PRO A 104 15.28 -2.78 -1.04
CA PRO A 104 16.73 -2.66 -1.04
C PRO A 104 17.42 -3.51 -2.11
N VAL A 105 16.88 -4.70 -2.39
CA VAL A 105 17.41 -5.58 -3.44
C VAL A 105 17.21 -4.94 -4.82
N MET A 106 16.00 -4.44 -5.10
CA MET A 106 15.69 -3.77 -6.37
C MET A 106 16.55 -2.52 -6.56
N SER A 107 16.68 -1.66 -5.54
CA SER A 107 17.50 -0.46 -5.63
C SER A 107 18.97 -0.77 -5.91
N ARG A 108 19.53 -1.83 -5.32
CA ARG A 108 20.91 -2.28 -5.63
C ARG A 108 21.04 -2.74 -7.08
N LEU A 109 20.08 -3.55 -7.56
CA LEU A 109 20.08 -4.04 -8.95
C LEU A 109 19.94 -2.88 -9.94
N VAL A 110 19.11 -1.90 -9.65
CA VAL A 110 18.94 -0.70 -10.48
C VAL A 110 20.21 0.16 -10.49
N ALA A 111 20.90 0.29 -9.35
CA ALA A 111 22.15 1.04 -9.27
C ALA A 111 23.30 0.40 -10.07
N GLN A 112 23.27 -0.93 -10.25
CA GLN A 112 24.27 -1.71 -10.98
C GLN A 112 23.98 -1.84 -12.48
N LEU A 113 22.91 -1.22 -12.99
CA LEU A 113 22.56 -1.32 -14.41
C LEU A 113 23.64 -0.72 -15.31
N PRO A 114 24.04 -1.41 -16.39
CA PRO A 114 24.99 -0.92 -17.36
C PRO A 114 24.46 0.33 -18.09
N ARG A 115 25.37 0.98 -18.87
CA ARG A 115 24.98 2.17 -19.65
C ARG A 115 23.89 1.86 -20.67
N SER A 116 23.92 0.67 -21.29
CA SER A 116 22.89 0.19 -22.20
C SER A 116 22.23 -1.06 -21.61
N VAL A 117 20.91 -1.10 -21.61
CA VAL A 117 20.08 -2.20 -21.11
C VAL A 117 19.08 -2.54 -22.21
N PRO A 118 19.36 -3.56 -23.05
CA PRO A 118 18.49 -3.91 -24.19
C PRO A 118 17.19 -4.58 -23.75
N ALA A 119 17.19 -5.22 -22.57
CA ALA A 119 16.03 -5.90 -22.00
C ALA A 119 16.08 -5.89 -20.46
N TRP A 120 14.96 -6.16 -19.82
CA TRP A 120 14.89 -6.27 -18.35
C TRP A 120 15.76 -7.45 -17.86
N PRO A 121 16.70 -7.23 -16.94
CA PRO A 121 17.45 -8.32 -16.32
C PRO A 121 16.49 -9.25 -15.54
N GLU A 122 16.63 -10.58 -15.72
CA GLU A 122 15.75 -11.56 -15.08
C GLU A 122 15.78 -11.47 -13.55
N SER A 123 16.94 -11.20 -12.97
CA SER A 123 17.09 -10.98 -11.53
C SER A 123 16.22 -9.84 -11.01
N LEU A 124 16.16 -8.72 -11.76
CA LEU A 124 15.33 -7.57 -11.42
C LEU A 124 13.85 -7.86 -11.68
N LEU A 125 13.53 -8.50 -12.79
CA LEU A 125 12.15 -8.85 -13.17
C LEU A 125 11.50 -9.77 -12.13
N SER A 126 12.25 -10.76 -11.61
CA SER A 126 11.75 -11.66 -10.57
C SER A 126 11.38 -10.93 -9.27
N GLN A 127 12.17 -9.93 -8.86
CA GLN A 127 11.88 -9.11 -7.70
C GLN A 127 10.65 -8.22 -7.93
N TRP A 128 10.56 -7.59 -9.12
CA TRP A 128 9.39 -6.81 -9.50
C TRP A 128 8.11 -7.62 -9.48
N ARG A 129 8.10 -8.84 -10.01
CA ARG A 129 6.92 -9.73 -9.99
C ARG A 129 6.42 -9.99 -8.57
N ARG A 130 7.32 -10.24 -7.63
CA ARG A 130 6.98 -10.47 -6.21
C ARG A 130 6.46 -9.19 -5.53
N TRP A 131 7.12 -8.07 -5.77
CA TRP A 131 6.71 -6.77 -5.26
C TRP A 131 5.32 -6.36 -5.79
N PHE A 132 5.09 -6.50 -7.10
CA PHE A 132 3.79 -6.25 -7.73
C PHE A 132 2.69 -7.21 -7.22
N LEU A 133 3.01 -8.47 -6.94
CA LEU A 133 2.04 -9.40 -6.36
C LEU A 133 1.51 -8.88 -5.03
N LEU A 134 2.38 -8.46 -4.12
CA LEU A 134 1.98 -7.88 -2.83
C LEU A 134 1.16 -6.59 -3.01
N LEU A 135 1.54 -5.76 -4.00
CA LEU A 135 0.79 -4.55 -4.32
C LEU A 135 -0.62 -4.86 -4.80
N LYS A 136 -0.78 -5.85 -5.69
CA LYS A 136 -2.09 -6.32 -6.19
C LYS A 136 -2.95 -6.91 -5.07
N ILE A 137 -2.35 -7.67 -4.15
CA ILE A 137 -3.05 -8.20 -2.98
C ILE A 137 -3.58 -7.03 -2.13
N ASN A 138 -2.76 -6.03 -1.83
CA ASN A 138 -3.19 -4.84 -1.10
C ASN A 138 -4.27 -4.04 -1.86
N ALA A 139 -4.19 -3.95 -3.19
CA ALA A 139 -5.24 -3.33 -4.01
C ALA A 139 -6.58 -4.07 -3.89
N ALA A 140 -6.58 -5.40 -3.79
CA ALA A 140 -7.78 -6.22 -3.62
C ALA A 140 -8.35 -6.14 -2.19
N LEU A 141 -7.48 -6.11 -1.17
CA LEU A 141 -7.89 -6.02 0.24
C LEU A 141 -8.40 -4.62 0.62
N GLY A 142 -7.92 -3.58 -0.05
CA GLY A 142 -8.27 -2.20 0.25
C GLY A 142 -9.77 -1.89 0.23
N PRO A 143 -10.50 -2.20 -0.84
CA PRO A 143 -11.96 -2.02 -0.89
C PRO A 143 -12.70 -2.75 0.23
N ILE A 144 -12.26 -3.95 0.60
CA ILE A 144 -12.84 -4.72 1.71
C ILE A 144 -12.65 -3.96 3.03
N ALA A 145 -11.45 -3.40 3.26
CA ALA A 145 -11.17 -2.58 4.45
C ALA A 145 -12.03 -1.30 4.50
N VAL A 146 -12.33 -0.70 3.32
CA VAL A 146 -13.28 0.44 3.21
C VAL A 146 -14.68 0.02 3.59
N LEU A 147 -15.19 -1.09 3.04
CA LEU A 147 -16.53 -1.59 3.31
C LEU A 147 -16.72 -1.94 4.79
N LEU A 148 -15.73 -2.61 5.42
CA LEU A 148 -15.74 -2.85 6.85
C LEU A 148 -15.78 -1.54 7.66
N GLY A 149 -15.03 -0.52 7.20
CA GLY A 149 -15.06 0.81 7.80
C GLY A 149 -16.42 1.47 7.73
N LEU A 150 -17.12 1.38 6.59
CA LEU A 150 -18.46 1.91 6.40
C LEU A 150 -19.50 1.15 7.25
N ALA A 151 -19.37 -0.17 7.37
CA ALA A 151 -20.24 -0.97 8.24
C ALA A 151 -20.11 -0.55 9.71
N LEU A 152 -18.90 -0.21 10.18
CA LEU A 152 -18.66 0.28 11.54
C LEU A 152 -19.27 1.66 11.82
N THR A 153 -19.63 2.45 10.82
CA THR A 153 -20.27 3.76 11.01
C THR A 153 -21.77 3.67 11.14
N LYS A 154 -22.39 2.55 10.71
CA LYS A 154 -23.83 2.34 10.73
C LYS A 154 -24.33 1.66 12.02
N ASN A 155 -23.43 1.05 12.74
CA ASN A 155 -23.66 0.41 14.04
C ASN A 155 -23.01 1.24 15.15
#